data_7cb6a9936de6bec519712edbe9aeed06
#
_entry.id   7cb6a9936de6bec519712edbe9aeed06
#
_cell.length_a   1.000
_cell.length_b   1.000
_cell.length_c   1.000
_cell.angle_alpha   90.00
_cell.angle_beta   90.00
_cell.angle_gamma   90.00
#
_symmetry.space_group_name_H-M   'P 1'
#
loop_
_entity.id
_entity.type
_entity.pdbx_description
1 polymer ?
#
loop_
_entity_poly.entity_id
_entity_poly.type
_entity_poly.pdbx_seq_one_letter_code
_entity_poly.pdbx_strand_id
1 'polypeptide(L)'
;MFSNDNYTVFMITMKIGKQVIPLWFRCFKGNSCSDAFHEELIKEGINYVSNLFTSENKLIFLAYRWFNSISLLQHIDSLGHTYCIRAKSNIKTFYFDKKYGHKIWTQLGCLQSYYKHSNFIL
;
A
#
# COMPACT_ATOMS: atom_id res chain seq x y z
N MET A 1 11.67 -0.07 -0.99
CA MET A 1 12.27 -0.41 -2.29
C MET A 1 13.52 0.42 -2.51
N PHE A 2 14.60 -0.22 -2.90
CA PHE A 2 15.84 0.44 -3.29
C PHE A 2 16.10 0.16 -4.76
N SER A 3 16.50 1.17 -5.51
CA SER A 3 16.80 1.03 -6.92
C SER A 3 18.02 1.86 -7.29
N ASN A 4 18.87 1.27 -8.13
CA ASN A 4 19.96 1.98 -8.83
C ASN A 4 19.96 1.55 -10.30
N ASP A 5 20.94 1.99 -11.08
CA ASP A 5 21.00 1.72 -12.53
C ASP A 5 21.05 0.22 -12.87
N ASN A 6 21.48 -0.62 -11.91
CA ASN A 6 21.73 -2.04 -12.16
C ASN A 6 20.73 -2.97 -11.47
N TYR A 7 20.24 -2.62 -10.29
CA TYR A 7 19.41 -3.52 -9.48
C TYR A 7 18.29 -2.80 -8.77
N THR A 8 17.16 -3.48 -8.66
CA THR A 8 16.03 -3.07 -7.81
C THR A 8 15.80 -4.13 -6.75
N VAL A 9 15.56 -3.70 -5.53
CA VAL A 9 15.26 -4.59 -4.40
C VAL A 9 13.88 -4.24 -3.84
N PHE A 10 13.00 -5.21 -3.82
CA PHE A 10 11.78 -5.16 -3.01
C PHE A 10 12.04 -5.83 -1.68
N MET A 11 11.65 -5.19 -0.61
CA MET A 11 11.87 -5.70 0.74
C MET A 11 10.65 -5.47 1.61
N ILE A 12 10.27 -6.48 2.38
CA ILE A 12 9.26 -6.37 3.42
C ILE A 12 9.98 -6.49 4.77
N THR A 13 9.78 -5.51 5.61
CA THR A 13 10.40 -5.45 6.93
C THR A 13 9.33 -5.41 8.01
N MET A 14 9.67 -5.86 9.19
CA MET A 14 8.83 -5.73 10.38
C MET A 14 9.46 -4.75 11.34
N LYS A 15 8.66 -3.81 11.83
CA LYS A 15 9.10 -2.87 12.87
C LYS A 15 8.75 -3.43 14.24
N ILE A 16 9.77 -3.58 15.09
CA ILE A 16 9.61 -3.97 16.49
C ILE A 16 10.27 -2.87 17.35
N GLY A 17 9.45 -2.06 18.02
CA GLY A 17 9.94 -0.91 18.75
C GLY A 17 10.71 0.06 17.86
N LYS A 18 12.00 0.24 18.10
CA LYS A 18 12.89 1.08 17.29
C LYS A 18 13.69 0.30 16.24
N GLN A 19 13.53 -1.01 16.21
CA GLN A 19 14.28 -1.88 15.29
C GLN A 19 13.44 -2.27 14.09
N VAL A 20 14.13 -2.53 12.98
CA VAL A 20 13.53 -2.98 11.74
C VAL A 20 14.18 -4.28 11.32
N ILE A 21 13.39 -5.31 11.12
CA ILE A 21 13.86 -6.65 10.79
C ILE A 21 13.39 -7.01 9.39
N PRO A 22 14.30 -7.32 8.44
CA PRO A 22 13.91 -7.82 7.13
C PRO A 22 13.25 -9.20 7.25
N LEU A 23 12.10 -9.39 6.62
CA LEU A 23 11.38 -10.65 6.60
C LEU A 23 11.45 -11.34 5.25
N TRP A 24 11.47 -10.57 4.17
CA TRP A 24 11.48 -11.06 2.80
C TRP A 24 12.06 -10.01 1.88
N PHE A 25 12.81 -10.44 0.87
CA PHE A 25 13.26 -9.54 -0.19
C PHE A 25 13.43 -10.28 -1.51
N ARG A 26 13.39 -9.53 -2.60
CA ARG A 26 13.74 -9.98 -3.95
C ARG A 26 14.55 -8.89 -4.63
N CYS A 27 15.61 -9.31 -5.29
CA CYS A 27 16.48 -8.44 -6.07
C CYS A 27 16.39 -8.84 -7.54
N PHE A 28 16.25 -7.88 -8.43
CA PHE A 28 16.23 -8.14 -9.87
C PHE A 28 17.01 -7.05 -10.60
N LYS A 29 17.50 -7.39 -11.79
CA LYS A 29 18.33 -6.50 -12.59
C LYS A 29 17.48 -5.52 -13.38
N GLY A 30 17.83 -4.24 -13.26
CA GLY A 30 17.25 -3.16 -14.05
C GLY A 30 15.82 -2.77 -13.65
N ASN A 31 15.29 -1.81 -14.38
CA ASN A 31 13.91 -1.34 -14.26
C ASN A 31 13.03 -1.86 -15.40
N SER A 32 13.48 -2.91 -16.09
CA SER A 32 12.85 -3.42 -17.31
C SER A 32 11.68 -4.35 -17.09
N CYS A 33 11.35 -4.66 -15.84
CA CYS A 33 10.21 -5.50 -15.53
C CYS A 33 8.89 -4.74 -15.66
N SER A 34 7.85 -5.41 -16.17
CA SER A 34 6.51 -4.84 -16.24
C SER A 34 5.92 -4.59 -14.85
N ASP A 35 4.97 -3.66 -14.76
CA ASP A 35 4.24 -3.40 -13.52
C ASP A 35 3.51 -4.67 -13.01
N ALA A 36 3.00 -5.48 -13.92
CA ALA A 36 2.37 -6.76 -13.59
C ALA A 36 3.35 -7.74 -12.90
N PHE A 37 4.58 -7.79 -13.36
CA PHE A 37 5.63 -8.60 -12.73
C PHE A 37 5.93 -8.10 -11.32
N HIS A 38 6.07 -6.79 -11.14
CA HIS A 38 6.30 -6.19 -9.83
C HIS A 38 5.17 -6.50 -8.86
N GLU A 39 3.94 -6.42 -9.33
CA GLU A 39 2.75 -6.69 -8.52
C GLU A 39 2.70 -8.15 -8.06
N GLU A 40 2.95 -9.10 -8.95
CA GLU A 40 3.01 -10.52 -8.61
C GLU A 40 4.12 -10.82 -7.61
N LEU A 41 5.28 -10.19 -7.77
CA LEU A 41 6.40 -10.34 -6.87
C LEU A 41 6.07 -9.84 -5.46
N ILE A 42 5.42 -8.69 -5.35
CA ILE A 42 4.98 -8.14 -4.06
C ILE A 42 3.92 -9.04 -3.42
N LYS A 43 2.99 -9.58 -4.19
CA LYS A 43 2.00 -10.54 -3.68
C LYS A 43 2.66 -11.81 -3.13
N GLU A 44 3.68 -12.31 -3.82
CA GLU A 44 4.49 -13.44 -3.33
C GLU A 44 5.11 -13.12 -1.95
N GLY A 45 5.70 -11.92 -1.81
CA GLY A 45 6.26 -11.48 -0.55
C GLY A 45 5.23 -11.35 0.56
N ILE A 46 4.06 -10.79 0.26
CA ILE A 46 2.97 -10.66 1.22
C ILE A 46 2.48 -12.04 1.67
N ASN A 47 2.33 -12.99 0.76
CA ASN A 47 1.95 -14.36 1.09
C ASN A 47 2.99 -15.02 2.00
N TYR A 48 4.26 -14.86 1.68
CA TYR A 48 5.35 -15.42 2.49
C TYR A 48 5.32 -14.85 3.91
N VAL A 49 5.23 -13.54 4.05
CA VAL A 49 5.19 -12.87 5.36
C VAL A 49 3.94 -13.26 6.13
N SER A 50 2.79 -13.34 5.46
CA SER A 50 1.54 -13.78 6.09
C SER A 50 1.66 -15.18 6.67
N ASN A 51 2.36 -16.08 6.01
CA ASN A 51 2.58 -17.46 6.47
C ASN A 51 3.58 -17.59 7.63
N LEU A 52 4.37 -16.56 7.89
CA LEU A 52 5.28 -16.56 9.06
C LEU A 52 4.53 -16.38 10.39
N PHE A 53 3.30 -15.90 10.34
CA PHE A 53 2.49 -15.61 11.52
C PHE A 53 1.30 -16.58 11.59
N THR A 54 0.71 -16.71 12.77
CA THR A 54 -0.48 -17.53 12.95
C THR A 54 -1.71 -16.85 12.37
N SER A 55 -2.77 -17.60 12.08
CA SER A 55 -4.03 -17.07 11.56
C SER A 55 -4.72 -16.08 12.51
N GLU A 56 -4.35 -16.07 13.79
CA GLU A 56 -4.87 -15.12 14.77
C GLU A 56 -4.20 -13.75 14.68
N ASN A 57 -3.03 -13.66 14.09
CA ASN A 57 -2.29 -12.41 13.94
C ASN A 57 -2.79 -11.63 12.73
N LYS A 58 -3.26 -10.42 12.98
CA LYS A 58 -3.60 -9.47 11.93
C LYS A 58 -2.43 -8.53 11.70
N LEU A 59 -1.96 -8.49 10.47
CA LEU A 59 -0.86 -7.63 10.07
C LEU A 59 -1.38 -6.31 9.53
N ILE A 60 -0.61 -5.26 9.72
CA ILE A 60 -0.85 -3.96 9.08
C ILE A 60 0.32 -3.69 8.14
N PHE A 61 0.03 -3.70 6.84
CA PHE A 61 1.02 -3.40 5.82
C PHE A 61 1.11 -1.89 5.59
N LEU A 62 2.31 -1.35 5.74
CA LEU A 62 2.60 0.06 5.48
C LEU A 62 3.42 0.17 4.21
N ALA A 63 3.05 1.06 3.30
CA ALA A 63 3.81 1.25 2.07
C ALA A 63 3.64 2.66 1.51
N TYR A 64 4.57 3.02 0.61
CA TYR A 64 4.50 4.27 -0.13
C TYR A 64 3.47 4.21 -1.26
N ARG A 65 3.12 5.38 -1.79
CA ARG A 65 2.14 5.55 -2.86
C ARG A 65 2.40 4.73 -4.13
N TRP A 66 3.64 4.31 -4.37
CA TRP A 66 3.99 3.48 -5.52
C TRP A 66 3.33 2.08 -5.46
N PHE A 67 3.06 1.59 -4.25
CA PHE A 67 2.40 0.30 -4.02
C PHE A 67 0.87 0.39 -4.01
N ASN A 68 0.31 1.54 -4.36
CA ASN A 68 -1.13 1.75 -4.33
C ASN A 68 -1.78 1.18 -5.60
N SER A 69 -1.98 -0.11 -5.61
CA SER A 69 -2.66 -0.87 -6.65
C SER A 69 -3.91 -1.52 -6.06
N ILE A 70 -5.04 -1.41 -6.74
CA ILE A 70 -6.31 -2.01 -6.29
C ILE A 70 -6.17 -3.52 -6.11
N SER A 71 -5.52 -4.18 -7.06
CA SER A 71 -5.28 -5.63 -7.01
C SER A 71 -4.46 -6.03 -5.79
N LEU A 72 -3.42 -5.26 -5.47
CA LEU A 72 -2.59 -5.50 -4.29
C LEU A 72 -3.37 -5.30 -3.00
N LEU A 73 -4.16 -4.24 -2.90
CA LEU A 73 -5.00 -3.95 -1.73
C LEU A 73 -6.06 -5.02 -1.52
N GLN A 74 -6.70 -5.48 -2.59
CA GLN A 74 -7.66 -6.58 -2.53
C GLN A 74 -7.00 -7.88 -2.08
N HIS A 75 -5.77 -8.13 -2.51
CA HIS A 75 -5.01 -9.30 -2.08
C HIS A 75 -4.73 -9.27 -0.58
N ILE A 76 -4.28 -8.14 -0.04
CA ILE A 76 -4.05 -7.97 1.40
C ILE A 76 -5.36 -8.17 2.18
N ASP A 77 -6.44 -7.60 1.71
CA ASP A 77 -7.75 -7.72 2.32
C ASP A 77 -8.26 -9.16 2.32
N SER A 78 -8.04 -9.89 1.23
CA SER A 78 -8.42 -11.31 1.11
C SER A 78 -7.70 -12.21 2.11
N LEU A 79 -6.52 -11.83 2.56
CA LEU A 79 -5.76 -12.53 3.59
C LEU A 79 -6.19 -12.15 5.03
N GLY A 80 -7.16 -11.27 5.18
CA GLY A 80 -7.64 -10.81 6.47
C GLY A 80 -6.76 -9.77 7.17
N HIS A 81 -5.83 -9.17 6.43
CA HIS A 81 -4.94 -8.13 6.94
C HIS A 81 -5.42 -6.73 6.56
N THR A 82 -4.86 -5.72 7.22
CA THR A 82 -5.12 -4.32 6.92
C THR A 82 -3.92 -3.67 6.24
N TYR A 83 -4.13 -2.51 5.66
CA TYR A 83 -3.07 -1.74 5.04
C TYR A 83 -3.22 -0.25 5.32
N CYS A 84 -2.10 0.46 5.29
CA CYS A 84 -2.04 1.91 5.31
C CYS A 84 -1.03 2.33 4.23
N ILE A 85 -1.53 2.71 3.07
CA ILE A 85 -0.71 3.03 1.91
C ILE A 85 -1.02 4.46 1.48
N ARG A 86 0.03 5.25 1.31
CA ARG A 86 -0.12 6.63 0.87
C ARG A 86 -0.70 6.66 -0.55
N ALA A 87 -1.85 7.31 -0.71
CA ALA A 87 -2.48 7.47 -2.00
C ALA A 87 -1.85 8.61 -2.81
N LYS A 88 -1.93 8.49 -4.13
CA LYS A 88 -1.57 9.58 -5.03
C LYS A 88 -2.64 10.66 -4.98
N SER A 89 -2.24 11.93 -5.01
CA SER A 89 -3.16 13.07 -4.95
C SER A 89 -4.12 13.17 -6.14
N ASN A 90 -3.75 12.60 -7.28
CA ASN A 90 -4.55 12.60 -8.52
C ASN A 90 -5.55 11.44 -8.61
N ILE A 91 -5.60 10.55 -7.63
CA ILE A 91 -6.59 9.47 -7.58
C ILE A 91 -7.96 10.08 -7.38
N LYS A 92 -8.91 9.68 -8.24
CA LYS A 92 -10.31 10.06 -8.09
C LYS A 92 -10.93 9.23 -6.97
N THR A 93 -11.62 9.90 -6.08
CA THR A 93 -12.37 9.27 -5.00
C THR A 93 -13.74 9.91 -4.91
N PHE A 94 -14.60 9.37 -4.11
CA PHE A 94 -15.89 9.96 -3.84
C PHE A 94 -16.11 10.12 -2.35
N TYR A 95 -16.90 11.09 -1.99
CA TYR A 95 -17.43 11.25 -0.64
C TYR A 95 -18.94 11.46 -0.72
N PHE A 96 -19.62 11.12 0.36
CA PHE A 96 -21.05 11.31 0.45
C PHE A 96 -21.34 12.69 1.03
N ASP A 97 -22.00 13.54 0.26
CA ASP A 97 -22.43 14.83 0.75
C ASP A 97 -23.72 14.70 1.55
N LYS A 98 -23.63 14.88 2.85
CA LYS A 98 -24.79 14.79 3.75
C LYS A 98 -25.84 15.86 3.47
N LYS A 99 -25.42 17.02 2.98
CA LYS A 99 -26.32 18.14 2.68
C LYS A 99 -27.22 17.85 1.46
N TYR A 100 -26.64 17.25 0.42
CA TYR A 100 -27.32 16.99 -0.85
C TYR A 100 -27.72 15.52 -1.03
N GLY A 101 -27.27 14.63 -0.16
CA GLY A 101 -27.65 13.24 -0.16
C GLY A 101 -27.13 12.41 -1.33
N HIS A 102 -26.06 12.83 -2.00
CA HIS A 102 -25.46 12.10 -3.13
C HIS A 102 -23.93 12.04 -3.06
N LYS A 103 -23.36 11.13 -3.86
CA LYS A 103 -21.91 10.96 -3.96
C LYS A 103 -21.31 12.06 -4.86
N ILE A 104 -20.22 12.66 -4.39
CA ILE A 104 -19.46 13.65 -5.14
C ILE A 104 -18.09 13.08 -5.45
N TRP A 105 -17.72 13.05 -6.74
CA TRP A 105 -16.39 12.61 -7.18
C TRP A 105 -15.42 13.77 -7.20
N THR A 106 -14.23 13.56 -6.66
CA THR A 106 -13.15 14.55 -6.65
C THR A 106 -11.79 13.87 -6.63
N GLN A 107 -10.74 14.64 -6.89
CA GLN A 107 -9.39 14.14 -6.70
C GLN A 107 -9.05 14.11 -5.20
N LEU A 108 -8.28 13.11 -4.79
CA LEU A 108 -7.92 12.92 -3.38
C LEU A 108 -7.18 14.13 -2.81
N GLY A 109 -6.32 14.77 -3.60
CA GLY A 109 -5.61 15.98 -3.18
C GLY A 109 -6.55 17.13 -2.81
N CYS A 110 -7.61 17.32 -3.58
CA CYS A 110 -8.65 18.31 -3.28
C CYS A 110 -9.42 17.97 -2.01
N LEU A 111 -9.72 16.68 -1.81
CA LEU A 111 -10.41 16.18 -0.63
C LEU A 111 -9.56 16.40 0.64
N GLN A 112 -8.27 16.14 0.59
CA GLN A 112 -7.35 16.41 1.70
C GLN A 112 -7.35 17.88 2.08
N SER A 113 -7.32 18.77 1.10
CA SER A 113 -7.38 20.22 1.33
C SER A 113 -8.69 20.62 2.01
N TYR A 114 -9.80 20.06 1.56
CA TYR A 114 -11.13 20.32 2.14
C TYR A 114 -11.22 19.88 3.61
N TYR A 115 -10.76 18.67 3.93
CA TYR A 115 -10.85 18.09 5.27
C TYR A 115 -9.75 18.51 6.23
N LYS A 116 -8.71 19.20 5.76
CA LYS A 116 -7.63 19.70 6.60
C LYS A 116 -8.13 20.60 7.73
N HIS A 117 -9.17 21.37 7.47
CA HIS A 117 -9.79 22.29 8.44
C HIS A 117 -10.83 21.60 9.35
N SER A 118 -11.19 20.37 9.08
CA SER A 118 -12.23 19.64 9.80
C SER A 118 -11.67 18.56 10.73
N ASN A 119 -10.38 18.57 11.02
CA ASN A 119 -9.68 17.56 11.84
C ASN A 119 -9.92 16.11 11.36
N PHE A 120 -10.18 15.94 10.07
CA PHE A 120 -10.35 14.63 9.49
C PHE A 120 -8.98 14.08 9.04
N ILE A 121 -8.59 12.92 9.58
CA ILE A 121 -7.34 12.26 9.22
C ILE A 121 -7.66 11.22 8.14
N LEU A 122 -7.09 11.44 6.98
CA LEU A 122 -7.16 10.47 5.88
C LEU A 122 -5.98 9.50 5.93
#